data_e0bb23b202ce39a29957b325c47cf081
#
_entry.id   e0bb23b202ce39a29957b325c47cf081
#
_cell.length_a   1.000
_cell.length_b   1.000
_cell.length_c   1.000
_cell.angle_alpha   90.00
_cell.angle_beta   90.00
_cell.angle_gamma   90.00
#
_symmetry.space_group_name_H-M   'P 1'
#
loop_
_entity.id
_entity.type
_entity.pdbx_description
1 polymer ?
#
loop_
_entity_poly.entity_id
_entity_poly.type
_entity_poly.pdbx_seq_one_letter_code
_entity_poly.pdbx_strand_id
1 'polypeptide(L)'
;KGLNQKWLGILFSILITITFAFVFNTVQSNTIAESLNTQYNVSPVVTGIILAVITAAIIFGGVRSIATLSSLIVPIMAIIYIGMVLVILLLNIDQIVPMIGTIIKSAFGFEQVTGGAVGAAILQGIKRGLFSNEAGMGSAPNAAATAAVPHPVKQGLIQSLGVFFDTMLVCTATAIMILLYSGLKFGENAPQGVQVTQSALNEHLGSAGGIFLTIAITLFAFSSVVGNYYYGQSNIEFLSKNKVVMFVFRCLVVLLVFVGSVVKTETVWSTADLFMGLMAIVNLISIIGLSNIAIAVMKDYQKQRKAGMKPVFKPENLEINLFGIETWGRENQLPKK
;
A
#
# COMPACT_ATOMS: atom_id res chain seq x y z
N LYS A 1 -3.62 -2.70 -23.96
CA LYS A 1 -2.95 -2.38 -25.23
C LYS A 1 -1.74 -3.31 -25.46
N GLY A 2 -0.76 -3.38 -24.56
CA GLY A 2 0.47 -4.16 -24.75
C GLY A 2 0.26 -5.64 -25.08
N LEU A 3 -0.77 -6.28 -24.50
CA LEU A 3 -1.16 -7.67 -24.80
C LEU A 3 -2.28 -7.77 -25.84
N ASN A 4 -2.76 -6.66 -26.35
CA ASN A 4 -3.95 -6.57 -27.24
C ASN A 4 -5.22 -7.23 -26.65
N GLN A 5 -5.34 -7.27 -25.31
CA GLN A 5 -6.42 -7.89 -24.57
C GLN A 5 -7.20 -6.82 -23.77
N LYS A 6 -8.12 -6.12 -24.43
CA LYS A 6 -8.91 -5.03 -23.79
C LYS A 6 -9.74 -5.52 -22.60
N TRP A 7 -10.30 -6.72 -22.68
CA TRP A 7 -11.12 -7.30 -21.61
C TRP A 7 -10.35 -7.44 -20.29
N LEU A 8 -9.05 -7.79 -20.35
CA LEU A 8 -8.19 -7.92 -19.19
C LEU A 8 -8.00 -6.57 -18.48
N GLY A 9 -7.86 -5.48 -19.28
CA GLY A 9 -7.80 -4.13 -18.73
C GLY A 9 -9.10 -3.68 -18.08
N ILE A 10 -10.26 -4.04 -18.67
CA ILE A 10 -11.59 -3.76 -18.08
C ILE A 10 -11.77 -4.53 -16.77
N LEU A 11 -11.45 -5.83 -16.77
CA LEU A 11 -11.51 -6.66 -15.57
C LEU A 11 -10.62 -6.09 -14.46
N PHE A 12 -9.38 -5.73 -14.79
CA PHE A 12 -8.45 -5.13 -13.83
C PHE A 12 -8.98 -3.79 -13.29
N SER A 13 -9.56 -2.93 -14.14
CA SER A 13 -10.13 -1.65 -13.71
C SER A 13 -11.31 -1.82 -12.75
N ILE A 14 -12.13 -2.85 -12.94
CA ILE A 14 -13.20 -3.20 -12.00
C ILE A 14 -12.60 -3.68 -10.67
N LEU A 15 -11.63 -4.61 -10.74
CA LEU A 15 -11.01 -5.18 -9.55
C LEU A 15 -10.27 -4.14 -8.71
N ILE A 16 -9.48 -3.25 -9.32
CA ILE A 16 -8.75 -2.21 -8.58
C ILE A 16 -9.73 -1.20 -7.96
N THR A 17 -10.83 -0.87 -8.63
CA THR A 17 -11.87 0.00 -8.07
C THR A 17 -12.50 -0.63 -6.84
N ILE A 18 -12.87 -1.92 -6.90
CA ILE A 18 -13.45 -2.63 -5.74
C ILE A 18 -12.39 -2.75 -4.64
N THR A 19 -11.17 -3.20 -4.96
CA THR A 19 -10.13 -3.47 -3.98
C THR A 19 -9.69 -2.20 -3.27
N PHE A 20 -9.31 -1.17 -4.00
CA PHE A 20 -8.72 0.05 -3.41
C PHE A 20 -9.78 1.02 -2.93
N ALA A 21 -10.68 1.48 -3.82
CA ALA A 21 -11.60 2.54 -3.45
C ALA A 21 -12.70 2.08 -2.47
N PHE A 22 -13.01 0.80 -2.44
CA PHE A 22 -14.03 0.29 -1.53
C PHE A 22 -13.40 -0.49 -0.38
N VAL A 23 -12.82 -1.66 -0.66
CA VAL A 23 -12.37 -2.59 0.39
C VAL A 23 -11.20 -2.04 1.20
N PHE A 24 -10.13 -1.55 0.56
CA PHE A 24 -8.99 -1.00 1.30
C PHE A 24 -9.36 0.27 2.06
N ASN A 25 -10.30 1.07 1.58
CA ASN A 25 -10.81 2.20 2.33
C ASN A 25 -11.58 1.77 3.60
N THR A 26 -12.26 0.61 3.58
CA THR A 26 -12.84 0.05 4.82
C THR A 26 -11.74 -0.38 5.79
N VAL A 27 -10.61 -0.95 5.32
CA VAL A 27 -9.47 -1.29 6.17
C VAL A 27 -8.89 -0.05 6.84
N GLN A 28 -8.66 1.02 6.08
CA GLN A 28 -8.08 2.26 6.61
C GLN A 28 -8.99 2.91 7.66
N SER A 29 -10.28 3.04 7.37
CA SER A 29 -11.24 3.63 8.32
C SER A 29 -11.44 2.75 9.56
N ASN A 30 -11.43 1.42 9.42
CA ASN A 30 -11.46 0.49 10.54
C ASN A 30 -10.25 0.67 11.46
N THR A 31 -9.05 0.72 10.89
CA THR A 31 -7.81 0.90 11.63
C THR A 31 -7.78 2.21 12.42
N ILE A 32 -8.26 3.32 11.82
CA ILE A 32 -8.37 4.61 12.52
C ILE A 32 -9.37 4.50 13.67
N ALA A 33 -10.55 3.92 13.42
CA ALA A 33 -11.59 3.78 14.43
C ALA A 33 -11.13 2.90 15.60
N GLU A 34 -10.45 1.81 15.32
CA GLU A 34 -9.90 0.91 16.31
C GLU A 34 -8.80 1.59 17.15
N SER A 35 -7.90 2.34 16.52
CA SER A 35 -6.85 3.08 17.22
C SER A 35 -7.41 4.15 18.16
N LEU A 36 -8.39 4.93 17.70
CA LEU A 36 -9.06 5.96 18.52
C LEU A 36 -9.91 5.34 19.64
N ASN A 37 -10.56 4.22 19.39
CA ASN A 37 -11.29 3.49 20.42
C ASN A 37 -10.37 2.95 21.51
N THR A 38 -9.25 2.31 21.13
CA THR A 38 -8.28 1.75 22.07
C THR A 38 -7.61 2.83 22.93
N GLN A 39 -7.24 3.97 22.34
CA GLN A 39 -6.50 5.02 23.05
C GLN A 39 -7.39 5.97 23.86
N TYR A 40 -8.55 6.33 23.32
CA TYR A 40 -9.40 7.38 23.87
C TYR A 40 -10.84 6.94 24.13
N ASN A 41 -11.15 5.66 23.94
CA ASN A 41 -12.51 5.12 24.05
C ASN A 41 -13.57 5.86 23.19
N VAL A 42 -13.14 6.38 22.04
CA VAL A 42 -14.02 7.03 21.07
C VAL A 42 -14.85 5.99 20.35
N SER A 43 -16.17 6.18 20.29
CA SER A 43 -17.05 5.25 19.58
C SER A 43 -16.69 5.13 18.10
N PRO A 44 -16.58 3.90 17.54
CA PRO A 44 -16.34 3.67 16.12
C PRO A 44 -17.36 4.38 15.22
N VAL A 45 -18.61 4.50 15.65
CA VAL A 45 -19.67 5.22 14.92
C VAL A 45 -19.35 6.72 14.80
N VAL A 46 -18.91 7.36 15.89
CA VAL A 46 -18.52 8.77 15.88
C VAL A 46 -17.32 8.98 14.96
N THR A 47 -16.29 8.14 15.10
CA THR A 47 -15.12 8.18 14.21
C THR A 47 -15.53 8.00 12.76
N GLY A 48 -16.40 7.03 12.46
CA GLY A 48 -16.90 6.77 11.12
C GLY A 48 -17.64 7.96 10.50
N ILE A 49 -18.48 8.65 11.27
CA ILE A 49 -19.19 9.85 10.81
C ILE A 49 -18.18 10.97 10.48
N ILE A 50 -17.22 11.22 11.38
CA ILE A 50 -16.19 12.24 11.16
C ILE A 50 -15.37 11.94 9.90
N LEU A 51 -14.88 10.69 9.76
CA LEU A 51 -14.11 10.27 8.59
C LEU A 51 -14.93 10.37 7.30
N ALA A 52 -16.20 9.98 7.32
CA ALA A 52 -17.08 10.09 6.16
C ALA A 52 -17.29 11.55 5.74
N VAL A 53 -17.53 12.46 6.70
CA VAL A 53 -17.70 13.89 6.41
C VAL A 53 -16.43 14.51 5.84
N ILE A 54 -15.26 14.23 6.45
CA ILE A 54 -13.98 14.73 5.94
C ILE A 54 -13.69 14.16 4.56
N THR A 55 -13.91 12.85 4.37
CA THR A 55 -13.73 12.19 3.06
C THR A 55 -14.65 12.80 2.00
N ALA A 56 -15.93 13.05 2.33
CA ALA A 56 -16.87 13.72 1.43
C ALA A 56 -16.38 15.12 1.05
N ALA A 57 -15.98 15.92 2.03
CA ALA A 57 -15.50 17.29 1.80
C ALA A 57 -14.29 17.28 0.82
N ILE A 58 -13.39 16.32 0.93
CA ILE A 58 -12.22 16.19 0.07
C ILE A 58 -12.58 15.71 -1.34
N ILE A 59 -13.37 14.63 -1.42
CA ILE A 59 -13.73 13.99 -2.69
C ILE A 59 -14.59 14.94 -3.55
N PHE A 60 -15.48 15.70 -2.95
CA PHE A 60 -16.33 16.66 -3.67
C PHE A 60 -15.70 18.05 -3.78
N GLY A 61 -14.79 18.44 -2.87
CA GLY A 61 -14.10 19.73 -2.87
C GLY A 61 -12.83 19.83 -3.69
N GLY A 62 -12.23 18.67 -4.06
CA GLY A 62 -10.99 18.60 -4.88
C GLY A 62 -9.78 18.03 -4.13
N VAL A 63 -9.24 16.96 -4.69
CA VAL A 63 -8.18 16.11 -4.09
C VAL A 63 -6.80 16.77 -4.04
N ARG A 64 -6.55 17.77 -4.90
CA ARG A 64 -5.20 18.32 -5.17
C ARG A 64 -4.48 18.88 -3.94
N SER A 65 -5.20 19.59 -3.08
CA SER A 65 -4.60 20.25 -1.90
C SER A 65 -4.10 19.23 -0.87
N ILE A 66 -4.84 18.13 -0.70
CA ILE A 66 -4.54 17.12 0.33
C ILE A 66 -3.43 16.18 -0.13
N ALA A 67 -3.38 15.82 -1.42
CA ALA A 67 -2.25 15.07 -1.97
C ALA A 67 -0.92 15.81 -1.73
N THR A 68 -0.89 17.13 -1.89
CA THR A 68 0.29 17.95 -1.61
C THR A 68 0.63 17.94 -0.11
N LEU A 69 -0.35 18.08 0.77
CA LEU A 69 -0.13 18.05 2.22
C LEU A 69 0.35 16.67 2.69
N SER A 70 -0.27 15.59 2.19
CA SER A 70 0.14 14.22 2.51
C SER A 70 1.57 13.93 2.05
N SER A 71 1.99 14.44 0.89
CA SER A 71 3.36 14.24 0.38
C SER A 71 4.46 14.86 1.27
N LEU A 72 4.10 15.82 2.11
CA LEU A 72 5.01 16.43 3.09
C LEU A 72 4.90 15.75 4.46
N ILE A 73 3.69 15.53 4.94
CA ILE A 73 3.45 15.01 6.30
C ILE A 73 3.88 13.54 6.43
N VAL A 74 3.56 12.70 5.42
CA VAL A 74 3.81 11.26 5.50
C VAL A 74 5.31 10.93 5.65
N PRO A 75 6.25 11.49 4.89
CA PRO A 75 7.67 11.25 5.11
C PRO A 75 8.18 11.69 6.47
N ILE A 76 7.71 12.84 6.98
CA ILE A 76 8.10 13.33 8.31
C ILE A 76 7.64 12.35 9.39
N MET A 77 6.39 11.91 9.33
CA MET A 77 5.83 10.95 10.28
C MET A 77 6.56 9.60 10.20
N ALA A 78 6.89 9.13 9.00
CA ALA A 78 7.66 7.91 8.80
C ALA A 78 9.06 7.99 9.44
N ILE A 79 9.75 9.12 9.29
CA ILE A 79 11.06 9.35 9.90
C ILE A 79 10.95 9.33 11.43
N ILE A 80 9.95 10.01 12.00
CA ILE A 80 9.73 10.03 13.45
C ILE A 80 9.41 8.61 13.94
N TYR A 81 8.51 7.90 13.26
CA TYR A 81 8.14 6.53 13.60
C TYR A 81 9.36 5.59 13.60
N ILE A 82 10.15 5.60 12.53
CA ILE A 82 11.38 4.80 12.44
C ILE A 82 12.36 5.20 13.54
N GLY A 83 12.52 6.50 13.80
CA GLY A 83 13.37 6.99 14.88
C GLY A 83 12.95 6.46 16.26
N MET A 84 11.66 6.47 16.56
CA MET A 84 11.13 5.91 17.83
C MET A 84 11.39 4.40 17.93
N VAL A 85 11.14 3.65 16.86
CA VAL A 85 11.41 2.21 16.84
C VAL A 85 12.90 1.95 17.01
N LEU A 86 13.78 2.71 16.37
CA LEU A 86 15.24 2.58 16.56
C LEU A 86 15.65 2.81 18.01
N VAL A 87 15.07 3.78 18.71
CA VAL A 87 15.31 4.00 20.15
C VAL A 87 14.89 2.76 20.95
N ILE A 88 13.71 2.19 20.69
CA ILE A 88 13.25 0.96 21.36
C ILE A 88 14.23 -0.20 21.11
N LEU A 89 14.71 -0.36 19.87
CA LEU A 89 15.68 -1.39 19.51
C LEU A 89 17.01 -1.20 20.24
N LEU A 90 17.50 0.02 20.34
CA LEU A 90 18.75 0.32 21.05
C LEU A 90 18.63 0.04 22.55
N LEU A 91 17.47 0.31 23.14
CA LEU A 91 17.20 0.01 24.55
C LEU A 91 17.09 -1.50 24.85
N ASN A 92 16.82 -2.32 23.82
CA ASN A 92 16.63 -3.78 23.92
C ASN A 92 17.61 -4.55 23.03
N ILE A 93 18.82 -4.03 22.84
CA ILE A 93 19.79 -4.55 21.88
C ILE A 93 20.17 -6.02 22.11
N ASP A 94 20.21 -6.46 23.36
CA ASP A 94 20.50 -7.83 23.80
C ASP A 94 19.41 -8.83 23.41
N GLN A 95 18.17 -8.37 23.19
CA GLN A 95 17.05 -9.22 22.80
C GLN A 95 16.92 -9.35 21.28
N ILE A 96 17.58 -8.51 20.49
CA ILE A 96 17.44 -8.50 19.02
C ILE A 96 17.93 -9.80 18.40
N VAL A 97 19.12 -10.29 18.81
CA VAL A 97 19.71 -11.51 18.23
C VAL A 97 18.88 -12.76 18.58
N PRO A 98 18.46 -13.00 19.83
CA PRO A 98 17.53 -14.09 20.16
C PRO A 98 16.23 -14.00 19.39
N MET A 99 15.67 -12.81 19.20
CA MET A 99 14.41 -12.59 18.51
C MET A 99 14.51 -12.90 17.01
N ILE A 100 15.57 -12.46 16.33
CA ILE A 100 15.84 -12.83 14.92
C ILE A 100 15.95 -14.35 14.82
N GLY A 101 16.61 -15.00 15.78
CA GLY A 101 16.66 -16.46 15.86
C GLY A 101 15.27 -17.08 15.94
N THR A 102 14.38 -16.55 16.77
CA THR A 102 12.98 -17.01 16.89
C THR A 102 12.21 -16.81 15.59
N ILE A 103 12.35 -15.64 14.93
CA ILE A 103 11.71 -15.38 13.62
C ILE A 103 12.13 -16.43 12.60
N ILE A 104 13.44 -16.69 12.47
CA ILE A 104 13.98 -17.66 11.51
C ILE A 104 13.50 -19.08 11.84
N LYS A 105 13.58 -19.50 13.10
CA LYS A 105 13.12 -20.83 13.53
C LYS A 105 11.63 -21.03 13.24
N SER A 106 10.80 -20.05 13.56
CA SER A 106 9.35 -20.10 13.33
C SER A 106 9.00 -20.09 11.83
N ALA A 107 9.72 -19.30 11.03
CA ALA A 107 9.50 -19.24 9.58
C ALA A 107 9.79 -20.58 8.88
N PHE A 108 10.82 -21.31 9.33
CA PHE A 108 11.19 -22.61 8.78
C PHE A 108 10.55 -23.80 9.52
N GLY A 109 9.70 -23.54 10.52
CA GLY A 109 8.96 -24.58 11.22
C GLY A 109 9.81 -25.49 12.09
N PHE A 110 11.01 -25.08 12.49
CA PHE A 110 11.92 -25.93 13.30
C PHE A 110 11.35 -26.31 14.68
N GLU A 111 10.37 -25.56 15.18
CA GLU A 111 9.69 -25.83 16.46
C GLU A 111 8.31 -26.47 16.29
N GLN A 112 7.80 -26.57 15.06
CA GLN A 112 6.46 -27.10 14.78
C GLN A 112 6.54 -28.28 13.82
N VAL A 113 6.30 -29.47 14.35
CA VAL A 113 6.41 -30.77 13.67
C VAL A 113 5.38 -30.99 12.56
N THR A 114 4.46 -30.07 12.30
CA THR A 114 3.39 -30.21 11.30
C THR A 114 3.59 -29.29 10.12
N GLY A 115 3.72 -29.85 8.90
CA GLY A 115 3.87 -29.09 7.65
C GLY A 115 2.79 -28.03 7.40
N GLY A 116 1.65 -28.09 8.09
CA GLY A 116 0.60 -27.07 8.04
C GLY A 116 1.02 -25.70 8.60
N ALA A 117 1.89 -25.68 9.60
CA ALA A 117 2.34 -24.42 10.22
C ALA A 117 3.29 -23.62 9.32
N VAL A 118 4.18 -24.30 8.58
CA VAL A 118 5.05 -23.64 7.58
C VAL A 118 4.22 -23.06 6.46
N GLY A 119 3.23 -23.82 5.97
CA GLY A 119 2.31 -23.31 4.95
C GLY A 119 1.52 -22.09 5.41
N ALA A 120 1.04 -22.08 6.65
CA ALA A 120 0.34 -20.94 7.22
C ALA A 120 1.25 -19.70 7.38
N ALA A 121 2.50 -19.88 7.82
CA ALA A 121 3.46 -18.78 7.94
C ALA A 121 3.78 -18.15 6.56
N ILE A 122 4.02 -18.98 5.54
CA ILE A 122 4.25 -18.52 4.17
C ILE A 122 3.01 -17.77 3.66
N LEU A 123 1.81 -18.32 3.84
CA LEU A 123 0.57 -17.69 3.39
C LEU A 123 0.35 -16.32 4.04
N GLN A 124 0.52 -16.21 5.35
CA GLN A 124 0.38 -14.95 6.07
C GLN A 124 1.45 -13.94 5.67
N GLY A 125 2.69 -14.38 5.50
CA GLY A 125 3.78 -13.53 5.03
C GLY A 125 3.49 -12.94 3.63
N ILE A 126 3.00 -13.76 2.69
CA ILE A 126 2.61 -13.31 1.35
C ILE A 126 1.45 -12.31 1.44
N LYS A 127 0.38 -12.62 2.20
CA LYS A 127 -0.78 -11.74 2.35
C LYS A 127 -0.39 -10.37 2.92
N ARG A 128 0.36 -10.35 4.01
CA ARG A 128 0.76 -9.09 4.68
C ARG A 128 1.78 -8.31 3.87
N GLY A 129 2.73 -9.00 3.24
CA GLY A 129 3.70 -8.36 2.33
C GLY A 129 3.01 -7.70 1.13
N LEU A 130 2.12 -8.42 0.44
CA LEU A 130 1.35 -7.86 -0.68
C LEU A 130 0.52 -6.65 -0.26
N PHE A 131 -0.11 -6.70 0.90
CA PHE A 131 -0.91 -5.57 1.41
C PHE A 131 -0.05 -4.33 1.65
N SER A 132 1.13 -4.48 2.27
CA SER A 132 1.99 -3.37 2.65
C SER A 132 2.65 -2.69 1.45
N ASN A 133 3.32 -3.47 0.60
CA ASN A 133 4.16 -2.93 -0.48
C ASN A 133 3.49 -2.92 -1.86
N GLU A 134 2.31 -3.53 -1.98
CA GLU A 134 1.50 -3.60 -3.21
C GLU A 134 2.23 -4.24 -4.41
N ALA A 135 3.39 -4.88 -4.20
CA ALA A 135 4.19 -5.45 -5.27
C ALA A 135 3.46 -6.62 -5.95
N GLY A 136 3.30 -6.51 -7.25
CA GLY A 136 2.59 -7.52 -8.04
C GLY A 136 1.06 -7.35 -8.08
N MET A 137 0.47 -6.44 -7.30
CA MET A 137 -0.97 -6.18 -7.33
C MET A 137 -1.43 -5.33 -8.53
N GLY A 138 -0.52 -4.49 -9.10
CA GLY A 138 -0.83 -3.65 -10.25
C GLY A 138 -1.38 -2.25 -9.91
N SER A 139 -1.44 -1.88 -8.64
CA SER A 139 -1.82 -0.54 -8.17
C SER A 139 -0.73 0.49 -8.43
N ALA A 140 0.52 0.17 -8.08
CA ALA A 140 1.67 1.04 -8.26
C ALA A 140 1.80 1.64 -9.68
N PRO A 141 1.52 0.92 -10.79
CA PRO A 141 1.53 1.49 -12.14
C PRO A 141 0.54 2.64 -12.35
N ASN A 142 -0.58 2.70 -11.62
CA ASN A 142 -1.55 3.80 -11.71
C ASN A 142 -0.95 5.11 -11.17
N ALA A 143 -0.23 5.06 -10.05
CA ALA A 143 0.50 6.21 -9.52
C ALA A 143 1.74 6.53 -10.37
N ALA A 144 2.50 5.51 -10.77
CA ALA A 144 3.71 5.65 -11.56
C ALA A 144 3.46 6.31 -12.92
N ALA A 145 2.28 6.05 -13.53
CA ALA A 145 1.88 6.65 -14.81
C ALA A 145 1.72 8.17 -14.76
N THR A 146 1.57 8.77 -13.58
CA THR A 146 1.48 10.23 -13.43
C THR A 146 2.85 10.93 -13.40
N ALA A 147 3.93 10.15 -13.24
CA ALA A 147 5.27 10.71 -13.10
C ALA A 147 5.86 11.15 -14.45
N ALA A 148 6.29 12.41 -14.54
CA ALA A 148 7.02 12.94 -15.67
C ALA A 148 8.49 12.52 -15.60
N VAL A 149 8.86 11.45 -16.29
CA VAL A 149 10.23 10.91 -16.32
C VAL A 149 10.73 10.74 -17.75
N PRO A 150 12.05 10.93 -18.00
CA PRO A 150 12.60 10.79 -19.35
C PRO A 150 12.65 9.35 -19.85
N HIS A 151 12.63 8.36 -18.94
CA HIS A 151 12.69 6.94 -19.26
C HIS A 151 11.86 6.12 -18.25
N PRO A 152 10.96 5.20 -18.69
CA PRO A 152 10.05 4.48 -17.80
C PRO A 152 10.77 3.61 -16.75
N VAL A 153 11.94 3.06 -17.07
CA VAL A 153 12.77 2.30 -16.13
C VAL A 153 13.16 3.12 -14.91
N LYS A 154 13.36 4.43 -15.05
CA LYS A 154 13.69 5.28 -13.90
C LYS A 154 12.56 5.25 -12.85
N GLN A 155 11.32 5.34 -13.31
CA GLN A 155 10.16 5.25 -12.41
C GLN A 155 10.00 3.85 -11.83
N GLY A 156 10.22 2.80 -12.63
CA GLY A 156 10.21 1.42 -12.14
C GLY A 156 11.24 1.17 -11.04
N LEU A 157 12.46 1.69 -11.18
CA LEU A 157 13.50 1.58 -10.14
C LEU A 157 13.13 2.34 -8.87
N ILE A 158 12.51 3.52 -8.98
CA ILE A 158 12.03 4.29 -7.82
C ILE A 158 10.94 3.49 -7.09
N GLN A 159 9.98 2.89 -7.80
CA GLN A 159 8.95 2.05 -7.19
C GLN A 159 9.55 0.81 -6.51
N SER A 160 10.51 0.13 -7.14
CA SER A 160 11.20 -1.02 -6.53
C SER A 160 11.96 -0.63 -5.25
N LEU A 161 12.57 0.55 -5.24
CA LEU A 161 13.23 1.09 -4.05
C LEU A 161 12.22 1.36 -2.94
N GLY A 162 11.04 1.91 -3.27
CA GLY A 162 9.94 2.12 -2.32
C GLY A 162 9.50 0.81 -1.65
N VAL A 163 9.29 -0.26 -2.44
CA VAL A 163 8.97 -1.60 -1.91
C VAL A 163 10.05 -2.11 -0.95
N PHE A 164 11.33 -1.92 -1.29
CA PHE A 164 12.45 -2.31 -0.43
C PHE A 164 12.42 -1.57 0.91
N PHE A 165 12.27 -0.24 0.89
CA PHE A 165 12.20 0.56 2.11
C PHE A 165 10.98 0.21 2.97
N ASP A 166 9.81 0.04 2.37
CA ASP A 166 8.62 -0.35 3.10
C ASP A 166 8.83 -1.68 3.84
N THR A 167 9.26 -2.70 3.13
CA THR A 167 9.36 -4.06 3.68
C THR A 167 10.55 -4.20 4.63
N MET A 168 11.74 -3.76 4.22
CA MET A 168 12.97 -4.01 4.96
C MET A 168 13.19 -3.05 6.12
N LEU A 169 12.66 -1.82 6.07
CA LEU A 169 12.81 -0.86 7.15
C LEU A 169 11.53 -0.76 7.98
N VAL A 170 10.41 -0.35 7.39
CA VAL A 170 9.20 -0.02 8.16
C VAL A 170 8.56 -1.28 8.73
N CYS A 171 8.30 -2.29 7.90
CA CYS A 171 7.65 -3.52 8.37
C CYS A 171 8.55 -4.31 9.33
N THR A 172 9.86 -4.41 9.06
CA THR A 172 10.79 -5.10 9.94
C THR A 172 10.91 -4.39 11.28
N ALA A 173 11.03 -3.07 11.29
CA ALA A 173 11.08 -2.27 12.51
C ALA A 173 9.82 -2.48 13.37
N THR A 174 8.64 -2.43 12.75
CA THR A 174 7.36 -2.68 13.43
C THR A 174 7.28 -4.10 13.98
N ALA A 175 7.68 -5.10 13.19
CA ALA A 175 7.65 -6.50 13.60
C ALA A 175 8.54 -6.75 14.83
N ILE A 176 9.77 -6.24 14.82
CA ILE A 176 10.69 -6.40 15.96
C ILE A 176 10.13 -5.68 17.20
N MET A 177 9.61 -4.48 17.06
CA MET A 177 9.01 -3.74 18.17
C MET A 177 7.83 -4.51 18.79
N ILE A 178 6.97 -5.12 17.97
CA ILE A 178 5.85 -5.94 18.44
C ILE A 178 6.36 -7.20 19.15
N LEU A 179 7.39 -7.85 18.63
CA LEU A 179 7.96 -9.05 19.23
C LEU A 179 8.70 -8.79 20.55
N LEU A 180 9.15 -7.57 20.79
CA LEU A 180 9.71 -7.11 22.06
C LEU A 180 8.62 -6.85 23.13
N TYR A 181 7.35 -6.80 22.73
CA TYR A 181 6.25 -6.55 23.67
C TYR A 181 6.02 -7.75 24.58
N SER A 182 6.19 -7.55 25.89
CA SER A 182 6.09 -8.62 26.90
C SER A 182 4.67 -9.19 27.03
N GLY A 183 3.66 -8.38 26.73
CA GLY A 183 2.25 -8.75 26.76
C GLY A 183 1.74 -9.41 25.47
N LEU A 184 2.61 -9.77 24.53
CA LEU A 184 2.21 -10.40 23.28
C LEU A 184 1.51 -11.74 23.52
N LYS A 185 0.27 -11.85 23.07
CA LYS A 185 -0.56 -13.04 23.19
C LYS A 185 -0.99 -13.52 21.82
N PHE A 186 -1.16 -14.84 21.68
CA PHE A 186 -1.68 -15.48 20.48
C PHE A 186 -2.98 -16.22 20.80
N GLY A 187 -3.90 -16.31 19.87
CA GLY A 187 -5.16 -17.03 20.01
C GLY A 187 -6.39 -16.16 19.71
N GLU A 188 -7.58 -16.75 19.86
CA GLU A 188 -8.85 -16.13 19.44
C GLU A 188 -9.19 -14.81 20.15
N ASN A 189 -8.76 -14.64 21.41
CA ASN A 189 -9.02 -13.43 22.21
C ASN A 189 -7.78 -12.50 22.32
N ALA A 190 -6.77 -12.72 21.48
CA ALA A 190 -5.59 -11.85 21.48
C ALA A 190 -5.89 -10.51 20.80
N PRO A 191 -5.25 -9.41 21.25
CA PRO A 191 -5.31 -8.14 20.52
C PRO A 191 -4.91 -8.33 19.06
N GLN A 192 -5.60 -7.66 18.16
CA GLN A 192 -5.37 -7.78 16.72
C GLN A 192 -5.06 -6.41 16.10
N GLY A 193 -4.52 -6.44 14.89
CA GLY A 193 -4.30 -5.23 14.12
C GLY A 193 -3.48 -4.17 14.84
N VAL A 194 -3.95 -2.94 14.81
CA VAL A 194 -3.25 -1.79 15.39
C VAL A 194 -3.14 -1.83 16.91
N GLN A 195 -4.04 -2.54 17.60
CA GLN A 195 -4.01 -2.66 19.08
C GLN A 195 -2.69 -3.25 19.58
N VAL A 196 -2.14 -4.24 18.88
CA VAL A 196 -0.86 -4.88 19.25
C VAL A 196 0.27 -3.86 19.19
N THR A 197 0.37 -3.11 18.09
CA THR A 197 1.40 -2.08 17.92
C THR A 197 1.26 -0.97 18.95
N GLN A 198 0.01 -0.58 19.26
CA GLN A 198 -0.30 0.46 20.23
C GLN A 198 0.08 0.03 21.65
N SER A 199 -0.21 -1.23 22.02
CA SER A 199 0.18 -1.82 23.30
C SER A 199 1.69 -1.92 23.44
N ALA A 200 2.39 -2.33 22.37
CA ALA A 200 3.85 -2.38 22.36
C ALA A 200 4.49 -0.99 22.56
N LEU A 201 4.00 0.03 21.86
CA LEU A 201 4.50 1.39 22.04
C LEU A 201 4.17 1.96 23.43
N ASN A 202 2.99 1.64 23.98
CA ASN A 202 2.63 2.05 25.33
C ASN A 202 3.55 1.42 26.40
N GLU A 203 3.95 0.16 26.20
CA GLU A 203 4.88 -0.51 27.12
C GLU A 203 6.28 0.15 27.07
N HIS A 204 6.79 0.41 25.88
CA HIS A 204 8.17 0.91 25.73
C HIS A 204 8.32 2.43 25.99
N LEU A 205 7.30 3.22 25.66
CA LEU A 205 7.36 4.70 25.68
C LEU A 205 6.27 5.34 26.56
N GLY A 206 5.50 4.52 27.28
CA GLY A 206 4.37 5.00 28.06
C GLY A 206 3.24 5.55 27.18
N SER A 207 2.32 6.28 27.79
CA SER A 207 1.13 6.84 27.11
C SER A 207 1.47 7.73 25.91
N ALA A 208 2.65 8.35 25.89
CA ALA A 208 3.11 9.18 24.79
C ALA A 208 3.28 8.35 23.48
N GLY A 209 3.72 7.09 23.59
CA GLY A 209 3.85 6.17 22.47
C GLY A 209 2.50 5.86 21.80
N GLY A 210 1.49 5.56 22.59
CA GLY A 210 0.14 5.29 22.07
C GLY A 210 -0.52 6.53 21.45
N ILE A 211 -0.35 7.71 22.06
CA ILE A 211 -0.84 8.97 21.51
C ILE A 211 -0.19 9.26 20.16
N PHE A 212 1.14 9.15 20.09
CA PHE A 212 1.88 9.34 18.84
C PHE A 212 1.39 8.37 17.76
N LEU A 213 1.28 7.08 18.09
CA LEU A 213 0.83 6.08 17.10
C LEU A 213 -0.58 6.39 16.60
N THR A 214 -1.51 6.79 17.47
CA THR A 214 -2.88 7.15 17.07
C THR A 214 -2.89 8.30 16.06
N ILE A 215 -2.08 9.33 16.32
CA ILE A 215 -1.93 10.46 15.39
C ILE A 215 -1.29 9.98 14.08
N ALA A 216 -0.21 9.22 14.16
CA ALA A 216 0.50 8.71 12.99
C ALA A 216 -0.40 7.83 12.11
N ILE A 217 -1.11 6.87 12.71
CA ILE A 217 -2.05 5.99 12.00
C ILE A 217 -3.20 6.78 11.39
N THR A 218 -3.76 7.75 12.11
CA THR A 218 -4.84 8.59 11.57
C THR A 218 -4.37 9.33 10.32
N LEU A 219 -3.17 9.90 10.34
CA LEU A 219 -2.62 10.60 9.18
C LEU A 219 -2.24 9.66 8.03
N PHE A 220 -1.55 8.54 8.32
CA PHE A 220 -1.17 7.57 7.30
C PHE A 220 -2.38 6.88 6.66
N ALA A 221 -3.30 6.35 7.47
CA ALA A 221 -4.46 5.66 6.97
C ALA A 221 -5.40 6.62 6.22
N PHE A 222 -5.56 7.85 6.70
CA PHE A 222 -6.38 8.83 6.00
C PHE A 222 -5.75 9.28 4.68
N SER A 223 -4.42 9.44 4.61
CA SER A 223 -3.74 9.70 3.33
C SER A 223 -3.93 8.55 2.33
N SER A 224 -3.95 7.31 2.83
CA SER A 224 -4.25 6.12 2.02
C SER A 224 -5.69 6.11 1.52
N VAL A 225 -6.68 6.57 2.31
CA VAL A 225 -8.07 6.73 1.83
C VAL A 225 -8.13 7.63 0.60
N VAL A 226 -7.38 8.73 0.59
CA VAL A 226 -7.32 9.66 -0.54
C VAL A 226 -6.60 9.02 -1.75
N GLY A 227 -5.51 8.30 -1.52
CA GLY A 227 -4.77 7.58 -2.57
C GLY A 227 -5.61 6.48 -3.20
N ASN A 228 -6.27 5.68 -2.39
CA ASN A 228 -7.16 4.60 -2.82
C ASN A 228 -8.35 5.13 -3.63
N TYR A 229 -8.92 6.26 -3.20
CA TYR A 229 -9.95 6.94 -3.96
C TYR A 229 -9.43 7.35 -5.35
N TYR A 230 -8.22 7.89 -5.45
CA TYR A 230 -7.61 8.27 -6.73
C TYR A 230 -7.45 7.08 -7.68
N TYR A 231 -7.02 5.91 -7.17
CA TYR A 231 -6.96 4.69 -7.98
C TYR A 231 -8.34 4.30 -8.51
N GLY A 232 -9.36 4.31 -7.67
CA GLY A 232 -10.73 4.05 -8.10
C GLY A 232 -11.24 5.06 -9.11
N GLN A 233 -11.05 6.36 -8.84
CA GLN A 233 -11.51 7.43 -9.73
C GLN A 233 -10.90 7.30 -11.13
N SER A 234 -9.59 7.12 -11.25
CA SER A 234 -8.92 7.00 -12.54
C SER A 234 -9.40 5.78 -13.34
N ASN A 235 -9.71 4.68 -12.65
CA ASN A 235 -10.23 3.47 -13.29
C ASN A 235 -11.73 3.59 -13.65
N ILE A 236 -12.55 4.27 -12.86
CA ILE A 236 -13.94 4.59 -13.23
C ILE A 236 -13.97 5.54 -14.44
N GLU A 237 -13.10 6.54 -14.51
CA GLU A 237 -12.96 7.44 -15.66
C GLU A 237 -12.54 6.69 -16.94
N PHE A 238 -11.75 5.64 -16.80
CA PHE A 238 -11.41 4.75 -17.92
C PHE A 238 -12.60 3.92 -18.39
N LEU A 239 -13.45 3.43 -17.47
CA LEU A 239 -14.61 2.60 -17.78
C LEU A 239 -15.81 3.43 -18.29
N SER A 240 -16.03 4.63 -17.76
CA SER A 240 -17.19 5.46 -18.06
C SER A 240 -16.91 6.94 -17.88
N LYS A 241 -17.33 7.73 -18.86
CA LYS A 241 -17.29 9.20 -18.78
C LYS A 241 -18.58 9.82 -18.21
N ASN A 242 -19.52 8.98 -17.74
CA ASN A 242 -20.81 9.43 -17.24
C ASN A 242 -20.65 10.06 -15.84
N LYS A 243 -21.09 11.31 -15.69
CA LYS A 243 -21.03 12.06 -14.43
C LYS A 243 -21.87 11.42 -13.32
N VAL A 244 -22.98 10.74 -13.66
CA VAL A 244 -23.82 10.05 -12.67
C VAL A 244 -23.08 8.85 -12.09
N VAL A 245 -22.39 8.06 -12.93
CA VAL A 245 -21.57 6.93 -12.48
C VAL A 245 -20.49 7.42 -11.51
N MET A 246 -19.80 8.52 -11.84
CA MET A 246 -18.78 9.11 -10.97
C MET A 246 -19.39 9.63 -9.66
N PHE A 247 -20.56 10.22 -9.69
CA PHE A 247 -21.25 10.69 -8.47
C PHE A 247 -21.62 9.52 -7.56
N VAL A 248 -22.24 8.47 -8.12
CA VAL A 248 -22.57 7.24 -7.36
C VAL A 248 -21.33 6.58 -6.77
N PHE A 249 -20.25 6.48 -7.56
CA PHE A 249 -18.95 5.97 -7.08
C PHE A 249 -18.45 6.76 -5.85
N ARG A 250 -18.48 8.09 -5.91
CA ARG A 250 -18.06 8.96 -4.78
C ARG A 250 -18.92 8.74 -3.54
N CYS A 251 -20.22 8.66 -3.70
CA CYS A 251 -21.13 8.36 -2.60
C CYS A 251 -20.87 7.00 -1.97
N LEU A 252 -20.59 5.97 -2.79
CA LEU A 252 -20.24 4.63 -2.30
C LEU A 252 -18.93 4.63 -1.52
N VAL A 253 -17.89 5.36 -1.97
CA VAL A 253 -16.64 5.48 -1.22
C VAL A 253 -16.87 6.08 0.17
N VAL A 254 -17.61 7.18 0.25
CA VAL A 254 -17.94 7.83 1.53
C VAL A 254 -18.72 6.89 2.45
N LEU A 255 -19.72 6.19 1.91
CA LEU A 255 -20.51 5.22 2.66
C LEU A 255 -19.63 4.09 3.21
N LEU A 256 -18.73 3.55 2.39
CA LEU A 256 -17.85 2.43 2.78
C LEU A 256 -16.77 2.85 3.78
N VAL A 257 -16.31 4.09 3.77
CA VAL A 257 -15.47 4.65 4.84
C VAL A 257 -16.20 4.63 6.17
N PHE A 258 -17.50 5.01 6.21
CA PHE A 258 -18.32 4.89 7.42
C PHE A 258 -18.50 3.43 7.84
N VAL A 259 -18.93 2.57 6.91
CA VAL A 259 -19.18 1.14 7.17
C VAL A 259 -17.92 0.45 7.70
N GLY A 260 -16.76 0.74 7.11
CA GLY A 260 -15.48 0.18 7.56
C GLY A 260 -15.15 0.49 9.01
N SER A 261 -15.50 1.69 9.48
CA SER A 261 -15.26 2.08 10.88
C SER A 261 -16.06 1.25 11.89
N VAL A 262 -17.22 0.69 11.51
CA VAL A 262 -18.13 -0.02 12.42
C VAL A 262 -18.14 -1.53 12.23
N VAL A 263 -17.60 -2.04 11.13
CA VAL A 263 -17.52 -3.48 10.84
C VAL A 263 -16.37 -4.11 11.65
N LYS A 264 -16.52 -5.39 11.99
CA LYS A 264 -15.48 -6.15 12.69
C LYS A 264 -14.19 -6.23 11.87
N THR A 265 -13.07 -5.99 12.52
CA THR A 265 -11.72 -5.99 11.92
C THR A 265 -11.44 -7.27 11.12
N GLU A 266 -11.80 -8.44 11.64
CA GLU A 266 -11.61 -9.73 10.97
C GLU A 266 -12.34 -9.80 9.62
N THR A 267 -13.59 -9.32 9.55
CA THR A 267 -14.38 -9.30 8.30
C THR A 267 -13.74 -8.37 7.27
N VAL A 268 -13.29 -7.20 7.70
CA VAL A 268 -12.63 -6.22 6.83
C VAL A 268 -11.36 -6.81 6.22
N TRP A 269 -10.51 -7.42 7.04
CA TRP A 269 -9.25 -8.01 6.58
C TRP A 269 -9.46 -9.24 5.69
N SER A 270 -10.43 -10.12 6.01
CA SER A 270 -10.75 -11.28 5.17
C SER A 270 -11.25 -10.86 3.78
N THR A 271 -12.05 -9.80 3.73
CA THR A 271 -12.53 -9.22 2.47
C THR A 271 -11.36 -8.60 1.67
N ALA A 272 -10.45 -7.90 2.35
CA ALA A 272 -9.27 -7.33 1.73
C ALA A 272 -8.36 -8.41 1.12
N ASP A 273 -8.10 -9.49 1.84
CA ASP A 273 -7.28 -10.61 1.37
C ASP A 273 -7.86 -11.26 0.10
N LEU A 274 -9.19 -11.42 0.03
CA LEU A 274 -9.87 -12.00 -1.13
C LEU A 274 -9.67 -11.12 -2.38
N PHE A 275 -10.04 -9.84 -2.30
CA PHE A 275 -9.98 -8.95 -3.47
C PHE A 275 -8.56 -8.62 -3.89
N MET A 276 -7.63 -8.52 -2.93
CA MET A 276 -6.20 -8.39 -3.18
C MET A 276 -5.67 -9.58 -3.98
N GLY A 277 -6.02 -10.82 -3.57
CA GLY A 277 -5.61 -12.03 -4.26
C GLY A 277 -6.12 -12.10 -5.70
N LEU A 278 -7.41 -11.78 -5.92
CA LEU A 278 -7.99 -11.72 -7.26
C LEU A 278 -7.30 -10.70 -8.17
N MET A 279 -7.01 -9.51 -7.63
CA MET A 279 -6.33 -8.45 -8.36
C MET A 279 -4.89 -8.84 -8.71
N ALA A 280 -4.15 -9.45 -7.76
CA ALA A 280 -2.79 -9.91 -7.96
C ALA A 280 -2.71 -10.98 -9.07
N ILE A 281 -3.61 -11.96 -9.10
CA ILE A 281 -3.65 -13.00 -10.14
C ILE A 281 -3.78 -12.37 -11.54
N VAL A 282 -4.72 -11.45 -11.73
CA VAL A 282 -4.94 -10.80 -13.03
C VAL A 282 -3.72 -9.97 -13.44
N ASN A 283 -3.10 -9.27 -12.49
CA ASN A 283 -1.92 -8.46 -12.78
C ASN A 283 -0.68 -9.31 -13.07
N LEU A 284 -0.46 -10.41 -12.34
CA LEU A 284 0.68 -11.31 -12.58
C LEU A 284 0.63 -11.94 -13.98
N ILE A 285 -0.56 -12.31 -14.47
CA ILE A 285 -0.74 -12.77 -15.86
C ILE A 285 -0.27 -11.67 -16.83
N SER A 286 -0.65 -10.42 -16.57
CA SER A 286 -0.26 -9.29 -17.41
C SER A 286 1.25 -9.01 -17.35
N ILE A 287 1.87 -9.09 -16.17
CA ILE A 287 3.32 -8.92 -15.99
C ILE A 287 4.10 -9.99 -16.75
N ILE A 288 3.70 -11.25 -16.64
CA ILE A 288 4.34 -12.36 -17.37
C ILE A 288 4.23 -12.10 -18.88
N GLY A 289 3.04 -11.76 -19.38
CA GLY A 289 2.83 -11.48 -20.78
C GLY A 289 3.60 -10.27 -21.33
N LEU A 290 3.91 -9.29 -20.48
CA LEU A 290 4.65 -8.07 -20.84
C LEU A 290 6.14 -8.14 -20.51
N SER A 291 6.64 -9.25 -19.94
CA SER A 291 8.00 -9.37 -19.45
C SER A 291 9.07 -9.11 -20.52
N ASN A 292 8.86 -9.58 -21.74
CA ASN A 292 9.80 -9.35 -22.87
C ASN A 292 9.94 -7.85 -23.19
N ILE A 293 8.83 -7.11 -23.14
CA ILE A 293 8.85 -5.66 -23.35
C ILE A 293 9.62 -4.98 -22.21
N ALA A 294 9.34 -5.34 -20.97
CA ALA A 294 10.00 -4.78 -19.80
C ALA A 294 11.52 -5.04 -19.84
N ILE A 295 11.94 -6.25 -20.20
CA ILE A 295 13.36 -6.64 -20.35
C ILE A 295 14.03 -5.83 -21.46
N ALA A 296 13.38 -5.65 -22.61
CA ALA A 296 13.93 -4.87 -23.71
C ALA A 296 14.12 -3.40 -23.34
N VAL A 297 13.13 -2.80 -22.68
CA VAL A 297 13.20 -1.42 -22.19
C VAL A 297 14.30 -1.27 -21.12
N MET A 298 14.47 -2.26 -20.24
CA MET A 298 15.56 -2.28 -19.24
C MET A 298 16.93 -2.36 -19.92
N LYS A 299 17.08 -3.20 -20.95
CA LYS A 299 18.34 -3.30 -21.72
C LYS A 299 18.71 -1.99 -22.42
N ASP A 300 17.73 -1.28 -23.01
CA ASP A 300 17.94 0.05 -23.59
C ASP A 300 18.44 1.04 -22.54
N TYR A 301 17.78 1.12 -21.39
CA TYR A 301 18.22 1.97 -20.27
C TYR A 301 19.66 1.68 -19.84
N GLN A 302 20.00 0.41 -19.66
CA GLN A 302 21.33 -0.01 -19.26
C GLN A 302 22.38 0.33 -20.32
N LYS A 303 22.06 0.13 -21.62
CA LYS A 303 22.96 0.47 -22.74
C LYS A 303 23.29 1.97 -22.74
N GLN A 304 22.28 2.84 -22.59
CA GLN A 304 22.48 4.29 -22.53
C GLN A 304 23.30 4.70 -21.29
N ARG A 305 23.02 4.07 -20.12
CA ARG A 305 23.80 4.31 -18.89
C ARG A 305 25.28 3.92 -19.03
N LYS A 306 25.57 2.74 -19.61
CA LYS A 306 26.92 2.26 -19.84
C LYS A 306 27.71 3.15 -20.83
N ALA A 307 26.99 3.79 -21.75
CA ALA A 307 27.59 4.76 -22.69
C ALA A 307 27.76 6.18 -22.07
N GLY A 308 27.54 6.35 -20.76
CA GLY A 308 27.66 7.65 -20.08
C GLY A 308 26.53 8.64 -20.40
N MET A 309 25.49 8.22 -21.12
CA MET A 309 24.37 9.07 -21.50
C MET A 309 23.33 9.20 -20.38
N LYS A 310 22.56 10.28 -20.38
CA LYS A 310 21.33 10.38 -19.59
C LYS A 310 20.23 9.62 -20.33
N PRO A 311 19.69 8.50 -19.79
CA PRO A 311 18.74 7.68 -20.51
C PRO A 311 17.45 8.44 -20.87
N VAL A 312 17.11 8.41 -22.17
CA VAL A 312 15.85 8.94 -22.70
C VAL A 312 15.19 7.83 -23.51
N PHE A 313 13.94 7.56 -23.22
CA PHE A 313 13.20 6.50 -23.90
C PHE A 313 12.75 6.96 -25.28
N LYS A 314 13.16 6.21 -26.30
CA LYS A 314 12.72 6.37 -27.69
C LYS A 314 12.18 5.03 -28.18
N PRO A 315 10.86 4.90 -28.42
CA PRO A 315 10.26 3.65 -28.88
C PRO A 315 10.90 3.09 -30.15
N GLU A 316 11.37 3.97 -31.04
CA GLU A 316 11.99 3.62 -32.31
C GLU A 316 13.32 2.83 -32.15
N ASN A 317 13.97 2.95 -31.01
CA ASN A 317 15.21 2.24 -30.70
C ASN A 317 15.00 0.77 -30.28
N LEU A 318 13.75 0.37 -30.13
CA LEU A 318 13.40 -0.97 -29.68
C LEU A 318 12.89 -1.81 -30.87
N GLU A 319 13.50 -2.96 -31.10
CA GLU A 319 13.10 -3.95 -32.11
C GLU A 319 11.84 -4.74 -31.73
N ILE A 320 10.93 -4.14 -30.97
CA ILE A 320 9.70 -4.77 -30.47
C ILE A 320 8.49 -3.96 -30.88
N ASN A 321 7.40 -4.65 -31.15
CA ASN A 321 6.15 -4.00 -31.48
C ASN A 321 5.56 -3.32 -30.23
N LEU A 322 5.64 -1.99 -30.21
CA LEU A 322 5.12 -1.13 -29.13
C LEU A 322 3.75 -0.53 -29.54
N PHE A 323 2.90 -1.32 -30.15
CA PHE A 323 1.58 -0.89 -30.57
C PHE A 323 0.77 -0.27 -29.43
N GLY A 324 0.26 0.93 -29.66
CA GLY A 324 -0.61 1.64 -28.72
C GLY A 324 0.11 2.48 -27.66
N ILE A 325 1.42 2.74 -27.80
CA ILE A 325 2.10 3.76 -27.01
C ILE A 325 1.69 5.14 -27.52
N GLU A 326 1.04 5.92 -26.67
CA GLU A 326 0.53 7.25 -27.02
C GLU A 326 1.44 8.38 -26.49
N THR A 327 2.25 8.11 -25.47
CA THR A 327 2.92 9.14 -24.68
C THR A 327 4.38 9.34 -25.06
N TRP A 328 5.06 8.31 -25.58
CA TRP A 328 6.51 8.29 -25.76
C TRP A 328 6.97 8.45 -27.21
N GLY A 329 6.11 8.72 -28.15
CA GLY A 329 6.42 8.71 -29.59
C GLY A 329 6.29 10.06 -30.30
N ARG A 330 6.13 11.18 -29.59
CA ARG A 330 6.05 12.51 -30.19
C ARG A 330 7.05 13.46 -29.55
N GLU A 331 7.81 14.17 -30.36
CA GLU A 331 8.91 15.09 -30.03
C GLU A 331 8.55 16.28 -29.13
N ASN A 332 7.44 16.32 -28.51
CA ASN A 332 7.07 17.39 -27.60
C ASN A 332 6.45 16.79 -26.38
N GLN A 333 7.08 16.92 -25.23
CA GLN A 333 6.35 17.18 -24.00
C GLN A 333 7.11 16.80 -22.73
N LEU A 334 8.31 17.34 -22.58
CA LEU A 334 8.70 17.76 -21.24
C LEU A 334 8.39 19.25 -21.16
N PRO A 335 7.67 19.76 -20.17
CA PRO A 335 7.53 21.18 -19.99
C PRO A 335 8.92 21.79 -19.90
N LYS A 336 9.23 22.69 -20.82
CA LYS A 336 10.44 23.52 -20.70
C LYS A 336 10.36 24.21 -19.34
N LYS A 337 11.32 23.90 -18.46
CA LYS A 337 11.51 24.65 -17.23
C LYS A 337 11.82 26.10 -17.53
#